data_78fb6f069640e0cddc005b2700469c72
#
_entry.id   78fb6f069640e0cddc005b2700469c72
#
_cell.length_a   1.000
_cell.length_b   1.000
_cell.length_c   1.000
_cell.angle_alpha   90.00
_cell.angle_beta   90.00
_cell.angle_gamma   90.00
#
_symmetry.space_group_name_H-M   'P 1'
#
loop_
_entity.id
_entity.type
_entity.pdbx_description
1 polymer ?
#
loop_
_entity_poly.entity_id
_entity_poly.type
_entity_poly.pdbx_seq_one_letter_code
_entity_poly.pdbx_strand_id
1 'polypeptide(L)'
;MVAQIDQLSGGRFVMGLGAGWNEAEHRAYGIHFPPVKERFERLEEAIRLIRAMHQPGPATFEGSYYQLREADCQPKPVAGRPPLLIGGTGEKKTLKLVARYADEWNAVNLGVDGYRAKLAVLDRHCQAEGRDPATIRKSMMVFGIVGGTEADLDASTRRVMSMFGAPAGTSLPDFRSGMKARGMVSGGTDEVVDQLGQLAELGLEEMQFQHFTFDSDSVPEYLAAEVAPKVRDL
;
A
#
# COMPACT_ATOMS: atom_id res chain seq x y z
N MET A 1 19.16 -0.17 -10.56
CA MET A 1 17.83 0.31 -10.97
C MET A 1 17.19 1.23 -9.94
N VAL A 2 16.87 0.81 -8.69
CA VAL A 2 16.26 1.67 -7.65
C VAL A 2 17.00 3.00 -7.47
N ALA A 3 18.30 2.97 -7.20
CA ALA A 3 19.10 4.17 -7.03
C ALA A 3 19.18 5.08 -8.29
N GLN A 4 19.12 4.49 -9.49
CA GLN A 4 19.06 5.26 -10.74
C GLN A 4 17.71 5.97 -10.90
N ILE A 5 16.60 5.32 -10.57
CA ILE A 5 15.28 5.95 -10.59
C ILE A 5 15.21 7.07 -9.56
N ASP A 6 15.77 6.86 -8.37
CA ASP A 6 15.85 7.88 -7.33
C ASP A 6 16.64 9.11 -7.80
N GLN A 7 17.79 8.90 -8.44
CA GLN A 7 18.57 10.00 -9.05
C GLN A 7 17.79 10.74 -10.15
N LEU A 8 17.16 10.00 -11.07
CA LEU A 8 16.38 10.60 -12.18
C LEU A 8 15.17 11.37 -11.68
N SER A 9 14.55 10.91 -10.60
CA SER A 9 13.41 11.59 -9.98
C SER A 9 13.81 12.75 -9.05
N GLY A 10 15.11 12.95 -8.79
CA GLY A 10 15.58 13.95 -7.82
C GLY A 10 15.16 13.62 -6.40
N GLY A 11 15.18 12.33 -6.01
CA GLY A 11 14.87 11.87 -4.66
C GLY A 11 13.37 11.73 -4.36
N ARG A 12 12.50 11.74 -5.37
CA ARG A 12 11.04 11.54 -5.19
C ARG A 12 10.59 10.07 -5.17
N PHE A 13 11.52 9.14 -5.38
CA PHE A 13 11.21 7.71 -5.44
C PHE A 13 10.95 7.14 -4.04
N VAL A 14 9.86 6.40 -3.87
CA VAL A 14 9.55 5.60 -2.68
C VAL A 14 9.69 4.12 -3.03
N MET A 15 10.48 3.40 -2.24
CA MET A 15 10.73 1.98 -2.46
C MET A 15 9.71 1.13 -1.70
N GLY A 16 8.73 0.58 -2.41
CA GLY A 16 7.74 -0.33 -1.82
C GLY A 16 8.22 -1.78 -1.79
N LEU A 17 8.16 -2.41 -0.63
CA LEU A 17 8.48 -3.81 -0.44
C LEU A 17 7.36 -4.56 0.30
N GLY A 18 7.21 -5.86 -0.01
CA GLY A 18 6.27 -6.76 0.64
C GLY A 18 6.71 -8.21 0.54
N ALA A 19 6.10 -9.08 1.34
CA ALA A 19 6.45 -10.50 1.39
C ALA A 19 5.90 -11.35 0.20
N GLY A 20 5.17 -10.72 -0.72
CA GLY A 20 4.44 -11.45 -1.77
C GLY A 20 3.20 -12.20 -1.21
N TRP A 21 2.20 -12.40 -2.05
CA TRP A 21 0.95 -13.07 -1.64
C TRP A 21 0.34 -13.96 -2.72
N ASN A 22 0.53 -13.63 -4.01
CA ASN A 22 -0.13 -14.32 -5.11
C ASN A 22 0.64 -15.58 -5.54
N GLU A 23 0.29 -16.73 -4.97
CA GLU A 23 0.90 -18.00 -5.31
C GLU A 23 0.66 -18.40 -6.78
N ALA A 24 -0.50 -18.03 -7.35
CA ALA A 24 -0.83 -18.36 -8.74
C ALA A 24 0.12 -17.67 -9.73
N GLU A 25 0.45 -16.40 -9.49
CA GLU A 25 1.45 -15.67 -10.30
C GLU A 25 2.84 -16.28 -10.17
N HIS A 26 3.28 -16.58 -8.94
CA HIS A 26 4.58 -17.21 -8.73
C HIS A 26 4.68 -18.54 -9.49
N ARG A 27 3.63 -19.35 -9.45
CA ARG A 27 3.55 -20.61 -10.20
C ARG A 27 3.57 -20.37 -11.70
N ALA A 28 2.80 -19.39 -12.21
CA ALA A 28 2.73 -19.09 -13.64
C ALA A 28 4.06 -18.63 -14.23
N TYR A 29 4.85 -17.88 -13.44
CA TYR A 29 6.16 -17.36 -13.87
C TYR A 29 7.35 -18.23 -13.45
N GLY A 30 7.12 -19.40 -12.84
CA GLY A 30 8.19 -20.28 -12.37
C GLY A 30 9.00 -19.69 -11.21
N ILE A 31 8.45 -18.76 -10.46
CA ILE A 31 9.10 -18.14 -9.31
C ILE A 31 8.77 -18.95 -8.05
N HIS A 32 9.82 -19.32 -7.30
CA HIS A 32 9.62 -20.05 -6.05
C HIS A 32 8.78 -19.25 -5.05
N PHE A 33 7.75 -19.91 -4.48
CA PHE A 33 6.86 -19.33 -3.47
C PHE A 33 7.02 -20.06 -2.14
N PRO A 34 7.93 -19.61 -1.27
CA PRO A 34 8.19 -20.28 0.00
C PRO A 34 7.05 -20.08 1.01
N PRO A 35 7.03 -20.88 2.09
CA PRO A 35 6.09 -20.70 3.18
C PRO A 35 6.14 -19.27 3.77
N VAL A 36 5.03 -18.83 4.35
CA VAL A 36 4.88 -17.46 4.90
C VAL A 36 6.04 -17.08 5.85
N LYS A 37 6.52 -18.01 6.68
CA LYS A 37 7.63 -17.73 7.60
C LYS A 37 8.87 -17.31 6.82
N GLU A 38 9.28 -18.10 5.85
CA GLU A 38 10.46 -17.85 5.04
C GLU A 38 10.34 -16.58 4.20
N ARG A 39 9.15 -16.29 3.62
CA ARG A 39 8.93 -15.06 2.87
C ARG A 39 9.18 -13.80 3.72
N PHE A 40 8.77 -13.81 4.98
CA PHE A 40 9.03 -12.69 5.89
C PHE A 40 10.48 -12.62 6.35
N GLU A 41 11.15 -13.74 6.56
CA GLU A 41 12.59 -13.79 6.86
C GLU A 41 13.41 -13.23 5.68
N ARG A 42 13.07 -13.64 4.45
CA ARG A 42 13.68 -13.09 3.22
C ARG A 42 13.40 -11.60 3.07
N LEU A 43 12.18 -11.13 3.35
CA LEU A 43 11.86 -9.71 3.29
C LEU A 43 12.70 -8.90 4.27
N GLU A 44 12.79 -9.34 5.53
CA GLU A 44 13.59 -8.64 6.55
C GLU A 44 15.07 -8.62 6.16
N GLU A 45 15.60 -9.73 5.68
CA GLU A 45 16.98 -9.82 5.23
C GLU A 45 17.25 -8.95 4.01
N ALA A 46 16.33 -8.93 3.02
CA ALA A 46 16.42 -8.05 1.85
C ALA A 46 16.41 -6.56 2.23
N ILE A 47 15.59 -6.15 3.19
CA ILE A 47 15.59 -4.77 3.70
C ILE A 47 16.97 -4.39 4.27
N ARG A 48 17.56 -5.26 5.08
CA ARG A 48 18.87 -5.02 5.69
C ARG A 48 19.99 -4.98 4.62
N LEU A 49 19.96 -5.89 3.67
CA LEU A 49 20.90 -5.94 2.54
C LEU A 49 20.81 -4.68 1.68
N ILE A 50 19.60 -4.25 1.30
CA ILE A 50 19.39 -3.04 0.49
C ILE A 50 19.89 -1.80 1.25
N ARG A 51 19.62 -1.70 2.55
CA ARG A 51 20.15 -0.61 3.38
C ARG A 51 21.68 -0.60 3.40
N ALA A 52 22.34 -1.78 3.49
CA ALA A 52 23.78 -1.87 3.43
C ALA A 52 24.31 -1.41 2.07
N MET A 53 23.70 -1.82 0.96
CA MET A 53 24.10 -1.39 -0.40
C MET A 53 23.96 0.11 -0.65
N HIS A 54 23.07 0.78 0.04
CA HIS A 54 22.87 2.23 -0.10
C HIS A 54 23.86 3.06 0.73
N GLN A 55 24.60 2.46 1.67
CA GLN A 55 25.65 3.15 2.41
C GLN A 55 26.83 3.53 1.48
N PRO A 56 27.63 4.55 1.84
CA PRO A 56 28.85 4.89 1.10
C PRO A 56 29.82 3.70 0.99
N GLY A 57 30.42 3.53 -0.18
CA GLY A 57 31.40 2.48 -0.45
C GLY A 57 30.80 1.11 -0.75
N PRO A 58 31.65 0.09 -0.93
CA PRO A 58 31.25 -1.29 -1.14
C PRO A 58 30.59 -1.90 0.09
N ALA A 59 29.56 -2.72 -0.14
CA ALA A 59 28.82 -3.42 0.90
C ALA A 59 29.17 -4.91 0.96
N THR A 60 29.39 -5.42 2.16
CA THR A 60 29.46 -6.86 2.44
C THR A 60 28.28 -7.22 3.36
N PHE A 61 27.55 -8.26 3.04
CA PHE A 61 26.41 -8.75 3.80
C PHE A 61 26.40 -10.27 3.79
N GLU A 62 26.31 -10.88 4.96
CA GLU A 62 26.18 -12.34 5.10
C GLU A 62 24.88 -12.66 5.81
N GLY A 63 23.89 -13.12 5.05
CA GLY A 63 22.60 -13.54 5.54
C GLY A 63 22.35 -15.04 5.29
N SER A 64 21.20 -15.50 5.73
CA SER A 64 20.76 -16.89 5.51
C SER A 64 20.26 -17.11 4.06
N TYR A 65 19.73 -16.07 3.44
CA TYR A 65 19.11 -16.11 2.12
C TYR A 65 19.86 -15.30 1.07
N TYR A 66 20.57 -14.25 1.48
CA TYR A 66 21.26 -13.34 0.58
C TYR A 66 22.68 -13.05 1.05
N GLN A 67 23.58 -12.88 0.09
CA GLN A 67 24.99 -12.54 0.36
C GLN A 67 25.47 -11.45 -0.58
N LEU A 68 26.30 -10.56 -0.06
CA LEU A 68 27.07 -9.59 -0.84
C LEU A 68 28.54 -9.67 -0.44
N ARG A 69 29.42 -9.49 -1.41
CA ARG A 69 30.85 -9.40 -1.19
C ARG A 69 31.39 -8.20 -1.93
N GLU A 70 31.75 -7.17 -1.18
CA GLU A 70 32.31 -5.92 -1.68
C GLU A 70 31.52 -5.32 -2.87
N ALA A 71 30.18 -5.46 -2.82
CA ALA A 71 29.29 -5.01 -3.89
C ALA A 71 29.10 -3.49 -3.79
N ASP A 72 29.49 -2.75 -4.83
CA ASP A 72 29.29 -1.30 -4.90
C ASP A 72 28.10 -0.98 -5.81
N CYS A 73 27.10 -0.33 -5.24
CA CYS A 73 25.91 0.14 -5.94
C CYS A 73 26.12 1.60 -6.34
N GLN A 74 26.34 1.85 -7.63
CA GLN A 74 26.48 3.20 -8.18
C GLN A 74 25.44 3.47 -9.26
N PRO A 75 24.87 4.71 -9.32
CA PRO A 75 25.01 5.77 -8.32
C PRO A 75 24.38 5.39 -6.97
N LYS A 76 24.76 6.09 -5.90
CA LYS A 76 24.04 6.02 -4.62
C LYS A 76 22.74 6.83 -4.72
N PRO A 77 21.69 6.54 -3.91
CA PRO A 77 20.50 7.36 -3.83
C PRO A 77 20.79 8.81 -3.40
N VAL A 78 19.91 9.76 -3.80
CA VAL A 78 20.09 11.22 -3.58
C VAL A 78 20.25 11.55 -2.10
N ALA A 79 19.38 11.01 -1.24
CA ALA A 79 19.37 11.28 0.19
C ALA A 79 19.97 10.12 1.03
N GLY A 80 20.90 9.36 0.45
CA GLY A 80 21.49 8.19 1.10
C GLY A 80 20.65 6.92 0.98
N ARG A 81 19.34 7.02 1.01
CA ARG A 81 18.38 5.95 0.69
C ARG A 81 17.01 6.51 0.33
N PRO A 82 16.25 5.89 -0.58
CA PRO A 82 14.85 6.24 -0.76
C PRO A 82 14.03 5.82 0.46
N PRO A 83 12.93 6.52 0.76
CA PRO A 83 11.97 6.08 1.76
C PRO A 83 11.51 4.63 1.49
N LEU A 84 11.39 3.84 2.54
CA LEU A 84 10.93 2.46 2.49
C LEU A 84 9.46 2.38 2.87
N LEU A 85 8.62 2.00 1.91
CA LEU A 85 7.24 1.64 2.14
C LEU A 85 7.12 0.13 2.35
N ILE A 86 6.43 -0.29 3.41
CA ILE A 86 6.06 -1.70 3.62
C ILE A 86 4.55 -1.83 3.54
N GLY A 87 4.08 -2.64 2.58
CA GLY A 87 2.66 -2.87 2.33
C GLY A 87 2.08 -4.06 3.10
N GLY A 88 0.80 -3.93 3.49
CA GLY A 88 0.00 -5.01 4.06
C GLY A 88 -0.50 -4.75 5.49
N THR A 89 -1.38 -5.65 5.95
CA THR A 89 -2.17 -5.47 7.19
C THR A 89 -1.93 -6.58 8.23
N GLY A 90 -0.93 -7.45 8.00
CA GLY A 90 -0.63 -8.59 8.88
C GLY A 90 -0.08 -8.15 10.24
N GLU A 91 -0.84 -8.42 11.30
CA GLU A 91 -0.54 -7.92 12.65
C GLU A 91 0.78 -8.42 13.23
N LYS A 92 1.06 -9.73 13.09
CA LYS A 92 2.19 -10.37 13.78
C LYS A 92 3.53 -10.14 13.09
N LYS A 93 3.54 -10.00 11.75
CA LYS A 93 4.77 -9.93 10.96
C LYS A 93 4.89 -8.62 10.19
N THR A 94 3.87 -8.25 9.39
CA THR A 94 3.96 -7.02 8.57
C THR A 94 4.10 -5.79 9.45
N LEU A 95 3.18 -5.57 10.40
CA LEU A 95 3.22 -4.37 11.26
C LEU A 95 4.45 -4.34 12.17
N LYS A 96 5.00 -5.51 12.54
CA LYS A 96 6.29 -5.57 13.24
C LYS A 96 7.45 -5.07 12.36
N LEU A 97 7.50 -5.48 11.08
CA LEU A 97 8.53 -4.98 10.15
C LEU A 97 8.33 -3.49 9.83
N VAL A 98 7.07 -3.03 9.73
CA VAL A 98 6.74 -1.61 9.60
C VAL A 98 7.34 -0.83 10.78
N ALA A 99 7.04 -1.20 12.00
CA ALA A 99 7.54 -0.55 13.20
C ALA A 99 9.08 -0.49 13.24
N ARG A 100 9.75 -1.56 12.78
CA ARG A 100 11.20 -1.68 12.82
C ARG A 100 11.92 -0.95 11.69
N TYR A 101 11.35 -0.95 10.49
CA TYR A 101 12.10 -0.57 9.29
C TYR A 101 11.43 0.48 8.40
N ALA A 102 10.11 0.57 8.35
CA ALA A 102 9.44 1.38 7.34
C ALA A 102 9.48 2.88 7.62
N ASP A 103 9.61 3.68 6.57
CA ASP A 103 9.34 5.11 6.61
C ASP A 103 7.86 5.38 6.32
N GLU A 104 7.21 4.41 5.63
CA GLU A 104 5.78 4.47 5.30
C GLU A 104 5.12 3.10 5.45
N TRP A 105 3.95 3.07 6.07
CA TRP A 105 3.07 1.92 6.09
C TRP A 105 1.94 2.11 5.08
N ASN A 106 1.84 1.19 4.12
CA ASN A 106 0.73 1.15 3.18
C ASN A 106 -0.27 0.06 3.58
N ALA A 107 -1.42 0.48 4.10
CA ALA A 107 -2.54 -0.41 4.39
C ALA A 107 -3.30 -0.79 3.10
N VAL A 108 -4.17 -1.80 3.16
CA VAL A 108 -4.96 -2.25 2.01
C VAL A 108 -6.40 -2.47 2.44
N ASN A 109 -7.34 -1.77 1.79
CA ASN A 109 -8.79 -1.96 1.94
C ASN A 109 -9.25 -2.09 3.40
N LEU A 110 -9.01 -1.09 4.21
CA LEU A 110 -9.50 -1.03 5.58
C LEU A 110 -10.58 0.06 5.72
N GLY A 111 -11.74 -0.32 6.22
CA GLY A 111 -12.69 0.67 6.73
C GLY A 111 -12.17 1.30 8.04
N VAL A 112 -12.85 2.34 8.49
CA VAL A 112 -12.44 3.17 9.66
C VAL A 112 -12.11 2.32 10.90
N ASP A 113 -12.99 1.37 11.28
CA ASP A 113 -12.75 0.54 12.45
C ASP A 113 -11.61 -0.44 12.27
N GLY A 114 -11.47 -1.04 11.07
CA GLY A 114 -10.37 -1.89 10.71
C GLY A 114 -9.04 -1.14 10.75
N TYR A 115 -9.01 0.08 10.24
CA TYR A 115 -7.83 0.93 10.24
C TYR A 115 -7.44 1.32 11.67
N ARG A 116 -8.39 1.77 12.49
CA ARG A 116 -8.18 2.06 13.93
C ARG A 116 -7.60 0.86 14.68
N ALA A 117 -8.14 -0.33 14.45
CA ALA A 117 -7.62 -1.55 15.07
C ALA A 117 -6.16 -1.85 14.67
N LYS A 118 -5.79 -1.63 13.39
CA LYS A 118 -4.42 -1.84 12.92
C LYS A 118 -3.44 -0.80 13.44
N LEU A 119 -3.87 0.47 13.58
CA LEU A 119 -3.06 1.51 14.23
C LEU A 119 -2.70 1.11 15.66
N ALA A 120 -3.66 0.64 16.44
CA ALA A 120 -3.39 0.18 17.82
C ALA A 120 -2.39 -1.01 17.88
N VAL A 121 -2.36 -1.87 16.85
CA VAL A 121 -1.35 -2.94 16.76
C VAL A 121 0.01 -2.37 16.37
N LEU A 122 0.06 -1.45 15.42
CA LEU A 122 1.29 -0.77 15.02
C LEU A 122 1.93 -0.03 16.19
N ASP A 123 1.14 0.71 16.96
CA ASP A 123 1.61 1.43 18.15
C ASP A 123 2.27 0.51 19.17
N ARG A 124 1.66 -0.66 19.46
CA ARG A 124 2.28 -1.65 20.34
C ARG A 124 3.62 -2.17 19.81
N HIS A 125 3.74 -2.39 18.50
CA HIS A 125 5.03 -2.77 17.91
C HIS A 125 6.03 -1.64 17.98
N CYS A 126 5.63 -0.39 17.73
CA CYS A 126 6.50 0.78 17.85
C CYS A 126 7.01 0.94 19.29
N GLN A 127 6.15 0.79 20.29
CA GLN A 127 6.55 0.79 21.70
C GLN A 127 7.60 -0.30 22.01
N ALA A 128 7.40 -1.50 21.49
CA ALA A 128 8.34 -2.62 21.69
C ALA A 128 9.70 -2.39 21.00
N GLU A 129 9.73 -1.63 19.90
CA GLU A 129 10.96 -1.25 19.19
C GLU A 129 11.55 0.11 19.67
N GLY A 130 10.92 0.77 20.63
CA GLY A 130 11.34 2.09 21.15
C GLY A 130 11.23 3.23 20.11
N ARG A 131 10.27 3.12 19.20
CA ARG A 131 10.07 4.05 18.09
C ARG A 131 8.78 4.85 18.24
N ASP A 132 8.84 6.14 17.92
CA ASP A 132 7.64 6.98 17.81
C ASP A 132 6.85 6.62 16.55
N PRO A 133 5.57 6.19 16.66
CA PRO A 133 4.72 5.86 15.52
C PRO A 133 4.41 7.07 14.60
N ALA A 134 4.54 8.31 15.10
CA ALA A 134 4.40 9.51 14.29
C ALA A 134 5.50 9.67 13.22
N THR A 135 6.63 8.97 13.36
CA THR A 135 7.71 8.95 12.36
C THR A 135 7.41 8.05 11.16
N ILE A 136 6.29 7.35 11.16
CA ILE A 136 5.86 6.47 10.08
C ILE A 136 4.72 7.14 9.34
N ARG A 137 4.94 7.52 8.07
CA ARG A 137 3.89 7.98 7.17
C ARG A 137 2.85 6.89 6.98
N LYS A 138 1.59 7.24 6.86
CA LYS A 138 0.48 6.31 6.73
C LYS A 138 -0.24 6.54 5.41
N SER A 139 -0.20 5.53 4.54
CA SER A 139 -0.97 5.50 3.30
C SER A 139 -1.86 4.28 3.22
N MET A 140 -2.83 4.29 2.34
CA MET A 140 -3.71 3.15 2.08
C MET A 140 -4.01 3.00 0.60
N MET A 141 -3.83 1.80 0.08
CA MET A 141 -4.39 1.41 -1.20
C MET A 141 -5.81 0.90 -1.00
N VAL A 142 -6.74 1.41 -1.76
CA VAL A 142 -8.16 1.04 -1.68
C VAL A 142 -8.75 0.79 -3.06
N PHE A 143 -9.63 -0.20 -3.15
CA PHE A 143 -10.47 -0.35 -4.33
C PHE A 143 -11.61 0.66 -4.26
N GLY A 144 -11.82 1.40 -5.35
CA GLY A 144 -12.85 2.42 -5.45
C GLY A 144 -14.02 1.98 -6.34
N ILE A 145 -15.24 2.15 -5.84
CA ILE A 145 -16.48 2.08 -6.61
C ILE A 145 -17.12 3.46 -6.54
N VAL A 146 -16.72 4.34 -7.43
CA VAL A 146 -17.02 5.76 -7.34
C VAL A 146 -17.60 6.29 -8.66
N GLY A 147 -18.34 7.39 -8.59
CA GLY A 147 -18.88 8.07 -9.77
C GLY A 147 -19.42 9.45 -9.44
N GLY A 148 -19.31 10.40 -10.37
CA GLY A 148 -19.84 11.76 -10.22
C GLY A 148 -21.35 11.85 -10.34
N THR A 149 -21.97 10.91 -11.07
CA THR A 149 -23.40 10.75 -11.18
C THR A 149 -23.82 9.35 -10.76
N GLU A 150 -25.12 9.14 -10.47
CA GLU A 150 -25.65 7.78 -10.17
C GLU A 150 -25.42 6.81 -11.35
N ALA A 151 -25.49 7.31 -12.58
CA ALA A 151 -25.23 6.48 -13.76
C ALA A 151 -23.77 6.02 -13.82
N ASP A 152 -22.81 6.89 -13.51
CA ASP A 152 -21.37 6.55 -13.45
C ASP A 152 -21.08 5.59 -12.31
N LEU A 153 -21.66 5.84 -11.14
CA LEU A 153 -21.54 4.99 -9.97
C LEU A 153 -22.10 3.58 -10.23
N ASP A 154 -23.23 3.50 -10.90
CA ASP A 154 -23.84 2.24 -11.33
C ASP A 154 -22.98 1.51 -12.35
N ALA A 155 -22.42 2.22 -13.33
CA ALA A 155 -21.50 1.63 -14.30
C ALA A 155 -20.25 1.08 -13.64
N SER A 156 -19.63 1.83 -12.74
CA SER A 156 -18.49 1.42 -11.91
C SER A 156 -18.83 0.17 -11.07
N THR A 157 -20.03 0.16 -10.47
CA THR A 157 -20.52 -0.98 -9.67
C THR A 157 -20.66 -2.24 -10.51
N ARG A 158 -21.32 -2.16 -11.67
CA ARG A 158 -21.49 -3.32 -12.59
C ARG A 158 -20.14 -3.88 -13.02
N ARG A 159 -19.16 -3.03 -13.27
CA ARG A 159 -17.82 -3.45 -13.66
C ARG A 159 -17.16 -4.26 -12.56
N VAL A 160 -17.16 -3.76 -11.33
CA VAL A 160 -16.60 -4.47 -10.18
C VAL A 160 -17.35 -5.78 -9.91
N MET A 161 -18.68 -5.78 -10.04
CA MET A 161 -19.48 -7.01 -9.95
C MET A 161 -19.07 -8.06 -10.99
N SER A 162 -18.79 -7.64 -12.22
CA SER A 162 -18.36 -8.57 -13.28
C SER A 162 -16.99 -9.19 -13.03
N MET A 163 -16.11 -8.48 -12.34
CA MET A 163 -14.73 -8.93 -12.02
C MET A 163 -14.66 -9.83 -10.79
N PHE A 164 -15.34 -9.46 -9.74
CA PHE A 164 -15.29 -10.17 -8.46
C PHE A 164 -16.42 -11.19 -8.26
N GLY A 165 -17.41 -11.12 -9.13
CA GLY A 165 -18.64 -11.91 -8.99
C GLY A 165 -19.58 -11.32 -7.93
N ALA A 166 -20.87 -11.64 -8.06
CA ALA A 166 -21.88 -11.35 -7.06
C ALA A 166 -22.93 -12.49 -7.03
N PRO A 167 -23.55 -12.77 -5.89
CA PRO A 167 -24.68 -13.71 -5.83
C PRO A 167 -25.79 -13.30 -6.79
N ALA A 168 -26.50 -14.28 -7.36
CA ALA A 168 -27.61 -13.99 -8.24
C ALA A 168 -28.68 -13.14 -7.53
N GLY A 169 -29.17 -12.09 -8.21
CA GLY A 169 -30.17 -11.18 -7.65
C GLY A 169 -29.66 -10.09 -6.74
N THR A 170 -28.31 -9.97 -6.54
CA THR A 170 -27.74 -8.86 -5.78
C THR A 170 -28.01 -7.54 -6.50
N SER A 171 -28.64 -6.58 -5.83
CA SER A 171 -28.82 -5.23 -6.36
C SER A 171 -27.50 -4.45 -6.34
N LEU A 172 -27.38 -3.39 -7.18
CA LEU A 172 -26.17 -2.54 -7.19
C LEU A 172 -25.92 -1.87 -5.82
N PRO A 173 -26.94 -1.30 -5.14
CA PRO A 173 -26.76 -0.75 -3.81
C PRO A 173 -26.31 -1.78 -2.78
N ASP A 174 -26.88 -2.99 -2.78
CA ASP A 174 -26.47 -4.04 -1.83
C ASP A 174 -25.03 -4.49 -2.08
N PHE A 175 -24.63 -4.59 -3.35
CA PHE A 175 -23.24 -4.90 -3.70
C PHE A 175 -22.29 -3.82 -3.18
N ARG A 176 -22.57 -2.53 -3.45
CA ARG A 176 -21.77 -1.41 -2.94
C ARG A 176 -21.65 -1.45 -1.43
N SER A 177 -22.76 -1.65 -0.73
CA SER A 177 -22.79 -1.77 0.74
C SER A 177 -21.90 -2.92 1.23
N GLY A 178 -21.98 -4.09 0.58
CA GLY A 178 -21.11 -5.23 0.90
C GLY A 178 -19.63 -4.97 0.66
N MET A 179 -19.28 -4.22 -0.39
CA MET A 179 -17.89 -3.85 -0.67
C MET A 179 -17.37 -2.78 0.30
N LYS A 180 -18.21 -1.80 0.67
CA LYS A 180 -17.88 -0.81 1.71
C LYS A 180 -17.62 -1.48 3.06
N ALA A 181 -18.40 -2.48 3.44
CA ALA A 181 -18.17 -3.28 4.64
C ALA A 181 -16.84 -4.05 4.62
N ARG A 182 -16.26 -4.29 3.43
CA ARG A 182 -14.93 -4.89 3.24
C ARG A 182 -13.80 -3.87 3.14
N GLY A 183 -14.07 -2.60 3.42
CA GLY A 183 -13.09 -1.52 3.44
C GLY A 183 -12.86 -0.84 2.09
N MET A 184 -13.65 -1.12 1.06
CA MET A 184 -13.62 -0.35 -0.18
C MET A 184 -14.25 1.04 0.02
N VAL A 185 -13.72 2.04 -0.66
CA VAL A 185 -14.37 3.37 -0.75
C VAL A 185 -15.45 3.30 -1.83
N SER A 186 -16.67 3.67 -1.49
CA SER A 186 -17.79 3.58 -2.42
C SER A 186 -18.78 4.70 -2.23
N GLY A 187 -19.26 5.27 -3.36
CA GLY A 187 -20.31 6.28 -3.37
C GLY A 187 -20.05 7.42 -4.34
N GLY A 188 -20.93 8.44 -4.26
CA GLY A 188 -20.76 9.74 -4.91
C GLY A 188 -19.75 10.61 -4.18
N THR A 189 -19.56 11.84 -4.69
CA THR A 189 -18.51 12.75 -4.20
C THR A 189 -18.57 12.98 -2.69
N ASP A 190 -19.73 13.33 -2.13
CA ASP A 190 -19.83 13.67 -0.72
C ASP A 190 -19.61 12.45 0.18
N GLU A 191 -20.10 11.27 -0.21
CA GLU A 191 -19.86 10.02 0.52
C GLU A 191 -18.39 9.60 0.49
N VAL A 192 -17.69 9.83 -0.62
CA VAL A 192 -16.26 9.56 -0.76
C VAL A 192 -15.46 10.51 0.13
N VAL A 193 -15.76 11.81 0.08
CA VAL A 193 -15.10 12.83 0.90
C VAL A 193 -15.29 12.53 2.39
N ASP A 194 -16.51 12.18 2.82
CA ASP A 194 -16.78 11.80 4.22
C ASP A 194 -15.96 10.56 4.65
N GLN A 195 -15.91 9.52 3.82
CA GLN A 195 -15.11 8.32 4.13
C GLN A 195 -13.61 8.63 4.23
N LEU A 196 -13.10 9.52 3.37
CA LEU A 196 -11.69 9.94 3.42
C LEU A 196 -11.42 10.82 4.64
N GLY A 197 -12.34 11.74 4.98
CA GLY A 197 -12.24 12.57 6.16
C GLY A 197 -12.14 11.77 7.46
N GLN A 198 -12.99 10.74 7.62
CA GLN A 198 -12.94 9.85 8.78
C GLN A 198 -11.61 9.09 8.91
N LEU A 199 -10.96 8.76 7.79
CA LEU A 199 -9.64 8.12 7.80
C LEU A 199 -8.52 9.13 8.06
N ALA A 200 -8.63 10.35 7.53
CA ALA A 200 -7.69 11.44 7.79
C ALA A 200 -7.68 11.83 9.28
N GLU A 201 -8.84 11.88 9.94
CA GLU A 201 -8.93 12.08 11.41
C GLU A 201 -8.17 11.03 12.22
N LEU A 202 -7.96 9.84 11.66
CA LEU A 202 -7.13 8.79 12.24
C LEU A 202 -5.65 8.87 11.81
N GLY A 203 -5.26 9.94 11.11
CA GLY A 203 -3.89 10.19 10.69
C GLY A 203 -3.50 9.49 9.38
N LEU A 204 -4.45 9.12 8.51
CA LEU A 204 -4.14 8.70 7.16
C LEU A 204 -3.72 9.93 6.33
N GLU A 205 -2.55 9.87 5.69
CA GLU A 205 -1.95 10.99 4.97
C GLU A 205 -2.07 10.88 3.44
N GLU A 206 -2.25 9.66 2.93
CA GLU A 206 -2.38 9.42 1.49
C GLU A 206 -3.33 8.26 1.19
N MET A 207 -4.22 8.46 0.21
CA MET A 207 -5.08 7.41 -0.33
C MET A 207 -4.73 7.12 -1.79
N GLN A 208 -4.42 5.87 -2.10
CA GLN A 208 -4.12 5.38 -3.44
C GLN A 208 -5.33 4.62 -3.96
N PHE A 209 -6.07 5.22 -4.90
CA PHE A 209 -7.24 4.59 -5.50
C PHE A 209 -6.84 3.61 -6.60
N GLN A 210 -7.24 2.36 -6.47
CA GLN A 210 -7.23 1.40 -7.55
C GLN A 210 -8.66 1.31 -8.13
N HIS A 211 -8.83 1.80 -9.35
CA HIS A 211 -10.07 1.67 -10.12
C HIS A 211 -9.96 0.51 -11.14
N PHE A 212 -11.11 0.10 -11.69
CA PHE A 212 -11.18 -1.02 -12.64
C PHE A 212 -11.69 -0.59 -14.02
N THR A 213 -11.72 0.70 -14.30
CA THR A 213 -12.13 1.28 -15.58
C THR A 213 -10.88 1.57 -16.41
N PHE A 214 -10.34 0.53 -17.07
CA PHE A 214 -9.06 0.62 -17.82
C PHE A 214 -9.22 1.10 -19.26
N ASP A 215 -10.45 1.23 -19.74
CA ASP A 215 -10.83 1.64 -21.08
C ASP A 215 -11.28 3.11 -21.16
N SER A 216 -11.19 3.84 -20.04
CA SER A 216 -11.59 5.24 -19.92
C SER A 216 -10.84 5.92 -18.76
N ASP A 217 -10.56 7.21 -18.90
CA ASP A 217 -9.98 8.07 -17.86
C ASP A 217 -11.05 8.69 -16.93
N SER A 218 -12.32 8.31 -17.09
CA SER A 218 -13.46 8.92 -16.37
C SER A 218 -13.33 8.87 -14.85
N VAL A 219 -12.80 7.80 -14.28
CA VAL A 219 -12.62 7.69 -12.83
C VAL A 219 -11.45 8.54 -12.32
N PRO A 220 -10.24 8.50 -12.91
CA PRO A 220 -9.17 9.43 -12.57
C PRO A 220 -9.56 10.90 -12.74
N GLU A 221 -10.21 11.26 -13.82
CA GLU A 221 -10.69 12.64 -14.08
C GLU A 221 -11.70 13.08 -13.02
N TYR A 222 -12.67 12.24 -12.70
CA TYR A 222 -13.64 12.49 -11.63
C TYR A 222 -12.97 12.68 -10.27
N LEU A 223 -12.06 11.79 -9.88
CA LEU A 223 -11.34 11.90 -8.62
C LEU A 223 -10.51 13.17 -8.55
N ALA A 224 -9.85 13.54 -9.63
CA ALA A 224 -9.02 14.75 -9.70
C ALA A 224 -9.84 16.04 -9.66
N ALA A 225 -11.00 16.06 -10.32
CA ALA A 225 -11.84 17.27 -10.44
C ALA A 225 -12.75 17.48 -9.22
N GLU A 226 -13.38 16.40 -8.72
CA GLU A 226 -14.49 16.50 -7.78
C GLU A 226 -14.14 16.06 -6.34
N VAL A 227 -13.15 15.18 -6.17
CA VAL A 227 -12.77 14.66 -4.86
C VAL A 227 -11.50 15.28 -4.33
N ALA A 228 -10.40 15.26 -5.11
CA ALA A 228 -9.09 15.72 -4.65
C ALA A 228 -9.08 17.17 -4.12
N PRO A 229 -9.80 18.14 -4.72
CA PRO A 229 -9.83 19.51 -4.17
C PRO A 229 -10.49 19.61 -2.80
N LYS A 230 -11.42 18.70 -2.48
CA LYS A 230 -12.18 18.72 -1.22
C LYS A 230 -11.47 18.01 -0.06
N VAL A 231 -10.46 17.19 -0.37
CA VAL A 231 -9.74 16.39 0.65
C VAL A 231 -8.27 16.80 0.80
N ARG A 232 -7.82 17.79 0.03
CA ARG A 232 -6.42 18.24 0.02
C ARG A 232 -5.93 18.76 1.35
N ASP A 233 -6.82 19.38 2.12
CA ASP A 233 -6.51 20.09 3.36
C ASP A 233 -7.12 19.39 4.61
N LEU A 234 -7.46 18.10 4.48
CA LEU A 234 -7.95 17.27 5.59
C LEU A 234 -6.86 16.85 6.56
#